data_d5a0c4e1dfd0447b356ec9a87c81bc31
#
_entry.id   d5a0c4e1dfd0447b356ec9a87c81bc31
#
_cell.length_a   1.000
_cell.length_b   1.000
_cell.length_c   1.000
_cell.angle_alpha   90.00
_cell.angle_beta   90.00
_cell.angle_gamma   90.00
#
_symmetry.space_group_name_H-M   'P 1'
#
loop_
_entity.id
_entity.type
_entity.pdbx_description
1 polymer ?
#
loop_
_entity_poly.entity_id
_entity_poly.type
_entity_poly.pdbx_seq_one_letter_code
_entity_poly.pdbx_strand_id
1 'polypeptide(L)'
;MEVGEPMECYNDFAYIYDELIAEDVNYKTWCNTIIDICNNLNIEKRDYLDLACGTGNFSSYIGKNFAFTTAVDLSPSMLSVADEKLKKEGIRSKVVCQNICNLSLNKKFDLITCGLDSTNYIIEEENLKSYFRSVSQHLRENGVFVFDINTEYKIKEILGDNSFNYNEDDVVYIWDNVLQGDVVTMDLTFFVKKGQVYERFDETHVERAYSESYLESCIKEAGMKVERKLNCYEDKIIDDKTERIAFVIRKDEKKDDR
;
A
#
# COMPACT_ATOMS: atom_id res chain seq x y z
N MET A 1 -7.83 -30.78 -21.18
CA MET A 1 -6.73 -30.03 -20.56
C MET A 1 -7.33 -29.47 -19.28
N GLU A 2 -7.03 -30.16 -18.18
CA GLU A 2 -7.47 -29.73 -16.84
C GLU A 2 -6.66 -28.50 -16.45
N VAL A 3 -7.36 -27.45 -16.09
CA VAL A 3 -6.79 -26.23 -15.54
C VAL A 3 -6.38 -26.60 -14.11
N GLY A 4 -5.09 -26.80 -13.87
CA GLY A 4 -4.53 -27.08 -12.55
C GLY A 4 -4.85 -25.97 -11.57
N GLU A 5 -5.09 -26.35 -10.33
CA GLU A 5 -5.54 -25.49 -9.22
C GLU A 5 -4.51 -24.39 -8.91
N PRO A 6 -4.93 -23.12 -8.87
CA PRO A 6 -4.00 -22.00 -8.56
C PRO A 6 -3.84 -21.71 -7.06
N MET A 7 -4.27 -22.57 -6.16
CA MET A 7 -4.47 -22.24 -4.75
C MET A 7 -3.31 -22.51 -3.78
N GLU A 8 -2.31 -23.33 -4.12
CA GLU A 8 -1.19 -23.62 -3.20
C GLU A 8 0.00 -22.68 -3.38
N CYS A 9 0.21 -22.15 -4.58
CA CYS A 9 1.35 -21.30 -4.91
C CYS A 9 1.32 -19.92 -4.21
N TYR A 10 0.13 -19.32 -4.03
CA TYR A 10 0.00 -17.99 -3.44
C TYR A 10 0.23 -17.91 -1.93
N ASN A 11 0.02 -18.99 -1.17
CA ASN A 11 0.26 -18.98 0.27
C ASN A 11 1.77 -18.95 0.58
N ASP A 12 2.54 -19.75 -0.13
CA ASP A 12 4.00 -19.79 0.04
C ASP A 12 4.66 -18.48 -0.42
N PHE A 13 4.14 -17.84 -1.47
CA PHE A 13 4.61 -16.55 -1.95
C PHE A 13 4.39 -15.43 -0.92
N ALA A 14 3.25 -15.38 -0.27
CA ALA A 14 2.96 -14.34 0.71
C ALA A 14 3.96 -14.32 1.88
N TYR A 15 4.46 -15.49 2.31
CA TYR A 15 5.50 -15.57 3.35
C TYR A 15 6.86 -15.12 2.84
N ILE A 16 7.25 -15.55 1.63
CA ILE A 16 8.53 -15.18 1.02
C ILE A 16 8.55 -13.69 0.67
N TYR A 17 7.43 -13.17 0.21
CA TYR A 17 7.24 -11.74 -0.04
C TYR A 17 7.52 -10.90 1.21
N ASP A 18 7.03 -11.33 2.37
CA ASP A 18 7.30 -10.64 3.64
C ASP A 18 8.80 -10.63 3.99
N GLU A 19 9.51 -11.74 3.76
CA GLU A 19 10.95 -11.83 4.01
C GLU A 19 11.76 -10.92 3.07
N LEU A 20 11.47 -10.94 1.77
CA LEU A 20 12.17 -10.12 0.78
C LEU A 20 11.91 -8.62 0.98
N ILE A 21 10.66 -8.23 1.23
CA ILE A 21 10.32 -6.82 1.46
C ILE A 21 10.82 -6.31 2.80
N ALA A 22 10.95 -7.17 3.82
CA ALA A 22 11.45 -6.75 5.13
C ALA A 22 12.91 -6.25 5.08
N GLU A 23 13.70 -6.64 4.07
CA GLU A 23 15.04 -6.11 3.87
C GLU A 23 15.03 -4.68 3.32
N ASP A 24 14.03 -4.33 2.49
CA ASP A 24 13.94 -3.04 1.81
C ASP A 24 13.07 -2.02 2.55
N VAL A 25 12.14 -2.48 3.40
CA VAL A 25 11.12 -1.63 4.03
C VAL A 25 11.21 -1.64 5.54
N ASN A 26 11.54 -0.50 6.14
CA ASN A 26 11.51 -0.34 7.58
C ASN A 26 10.09 -0.04 8.09
N TYR A 27 9.21 -1.06 8.06
CA TYR A 27 7.82 -0.97 8.54
C TYR A 27 7.69 -0.31 9.90
N LYS A 28 8.58 -0.66 10.83
CA LYS A 28 8.54 -0.12 12.20
C LYS A 28 8.70 1.40 12.21
N THR A 29 9.66 1.92 11.45
CA THR A 29 9.88 3.37 11.36
C THR A 29 8.70 4.06 10.70
N TRP A 30 8.21 3.54 9.57
CA TRP A 30 7.07 4.12 8.84
C TRP A 30 5.81 4.15 9.70
N CYS A 31 5.48 3.02 10.35
CA CYS A 31 4.31 2.93 11.22
C CYS A 31 4.43 3.85 12.45
N ASN A 32 5.62 4.00 13.05
CA ASN A 32 5.83 4.95 14.14
C ASN A 32 5.59 6.40 13.67
N THR A 33 6.08 6.77 12.49
CA THR A 33 5.80 8.10 11.91
C THR A 33 4.29 8.34 11.74
N ILE A 34 3.55 7.36 11.26
CA ILE A 34 2.08 7.45 11.13
C ILE A 34 1.41 7.62 12.51
N ILE A 35 1.85 6.85 13.52
CA ILE A 35 1.33 6.98 14.89
C ILE A 35 1.64 8.37 15.48
N ASP A 36 2.84 8.90 15.23
CA ASP A 36 3.23 10.23 15.68
C ASP A 36 2.40 11.32 15.00
N ILE A 37 2.10 11.17 13.70
CA ILE A 37 1.14 12.04 13.00
C ILE A 37 -0.23 11.99 13.69
N CYS A 38 -0.74 10.80 14.00
CA CYS A 38 -2.00 10.66 14.71
C CYS A 38 -1.99 11.34 16.08
N ASN A 39 -0.88 11.20 16.84
CA ASN A 39 -0.72 11.84 18.13
C ASN A 39 -0.70 13.37 18.02
N ASN A 40 0.08 13.91 17.09
CA ASN A 40 0.23 15.35 16.86
C ASN A 40 -1.08 16.01 16.39
N LEU A 41 -1.88 15.27 15.61
CA LEU A 41 -3.19 15.73 15.14
C LEU A 41 -4.35 15.42 16.11
N ASN A 42 -4.05 14.82 17.27
CA ASN A 42 -5.04 14.36 18.26
C ASN A 42 -6.13 13.46 17.66
N ILE A 43 -5.73 12.52 16.77
CA ILE A 43 -6.64 11.58 16.14
C ILE A 43 -7.17 10.60 17.18
N GLU A 44 -8.50 10.41 17.20
CA GLU A 44 -9.09 9.35 18.00
C GLU A 44 -8.62 7.97 17.50
N LYS A 45 -8.33 7.07 18.43
CA LYS A 45 -7.80 5.73 18.09
C LYS A 45 -8.87 4.65 18.25
N ARG A 46 -10.06 4.89 17.65
CA ARG A 46 -11.15 3.93 17.68
C ARG A 46 -11.09 2.96 16.52
N ASP A 47 -11.06 3.49 15.28
CA ASP A 47 -11.22 2.70 14.06
C ASP A 47 -10.12 3.00 13.06
N TYR A 48 -9.36 1.98 12.73
CA TYR A 48 -8.30 2.01 11.72
C TYR A 48 -8.70 1.20 10.48
N LEU A 49 -8.43 1.72 9.29
CA LEU A 49 -8.60 1.04 8.01
C LEU A 49 -7.26 0.97 7.27
N ASP A 50 -6.86 -0.22 6.90
CA ASP A 50 -5.69 -0.50 6.07
C ASP A 50 -6.14 -0.96 4.68
N LEU A 51 -5.86 -0.18 3.66
CA LEU A 51 -6.23 -0.41 2.26
C LEU A 51 -5.07 -1.04 1.52
N ALA A 52 -5.35 -2.03 0.67
CA ALA A 52 -4.36 -2.86 0.01
C ALA A 52 -3.36 -3.41 1.04
N CYS A 53 -3.89 -4.04 2.08
CA CYS A 53 -3.13 -4.39 3.27
C CYS A 53 -2.11 -5.52 3.05
N GLY A 54 -2.20 -6.26 1.93
CA GLY A 54 -1.37 -7.43 1.66
C GLY A 54 -1.42 -8.43 2.81
N THR A 55 -0.28 -8.84 3.31
CA THR A 55 -0.12 -9.74 4.46
C THR A 55 -0.35 -9.07 5.81
N GLY A 56 -0.77 -7.79 5.85
CA GLY A 56 -1.16 -7.06 7.04
C GLY A 56 -0.01 -6.49 7.88
N ASN A 57 1.13 -6.17 7.29
CA ASN A 57 2.26 -5.61 8.02
C ASN A 57 1.93 -4.26 8.65
N PHE A 58 1.38 -3.29 7.91
CA PHE A 58 0.89 -2.03 8.48
C PHE A 58 -0.19 -2.28 9.53
N SER A 59 -1.16 -3.14 9.20
CA SER A 59 -2.25 -3.53 10.10
C SER A 59 -1.73 -4.06 11.44
N SER A 60 -0.67 -4.87 11.44
CA SER A 60 -0.11 -5.48 12.67
C SER A 60 0.63 -4.48 13.55
N TYR A 61 1.36 -3.54 12.95
CA TYR A 61 2.07 -2.50 13.71
C TYR A 61 1.15 -1.42 14.24
N ILE A 62 0.28 -0.88 13.39
CA ILE A 62 -0.59 0.27 13.70
C ILE A 62 -1.79 -0.19 14.51
N GLY A 63 -2.38 -1.35 14.20
CA GLY A 63 -3.60 -1.86 14.82
C GLY A 63 -3.55 -2.00 16.33
N LYS A 64 -2.36 -2.23 16.90
CA LYS A 64 -2.14 -2.26 18.36
C LYS A 64 -2.51 -0.96 19.08
N ASN A 65 -2.56 0.15 18.34
CA ASN A 65 -2.87 1.48 18.86
C ASN A 65 -4.35 1.85 18.69
N PHE A 66 -5.15 1.01 18.04
CA PHE A 66 -6.55 1.27 17.74
C PHE A 66 -7.48 0.24 18.39
N ALA A 67 -8.70 0.65 18.72
CA ALA A 67 -9.67 -0.26 19.33
C ALA A 67 -10.17 -1.33 18.34
N PHE A 68 -10.17 -1.02 17.03
CA PHE A 68 -10.56 -1.96 15.99
C PHE A 68 -9.85 -1.65 14.66
N THR A 69 -9.37 -2.70 13.98
CA THR A 69 -8.72 -2.62 12.67
C THR A 69 -9.58 -3.29 11.60
N THR A 70 -9.73 -2.64 10.45
CA THR A 70 -10.27 -3.26 9.25
C THR A 70 -9.17 -3.29 8.19
N ALA A 71 -8.87 -4.46 7.66
CA ALA A 71 -7.87 -4.65 6.63
C ALA A 71 -8.55 -5.07 5.32
N VAL A 72 -8.26 -4.37 4.23
CA VAL A 72 -8.88 -4.56 2.92
C VAL A 72 -7.81 -4.88 1.88
N ASP A 73 -8.04 -5.94 1.12
CA ASP A 73 -7.22 -6.31 -0.03
C ASP A 73 -8.07 -6.99 -1.11
N LEU A 74 -7.55 -7.11 -2.33
CA LEU A 74 -8.17 -7.88 -3.42
C LEU A 74 -7.81 -9.36 -3.38
N SER A 75 -6.68 -9.71 -2.76
CA SER A 75 -6.16 -11.08 -2.71
C SER A 75 -6.70 -11.84 -1.49
N PRO A 76 -7.53 -12.88 -1.67
CA PRO A 76 -7.96 -13.72 -0.55
C PRO A 76 -6.81 -14.43 0.17
N SER A 77 -5.74 -14.82 -0.55
CA SER A 77 -4.55 -15.46 0.03
C SER A 77 -3.79 -14.49 0.96
N MET A 78 -3.56 -13.26 0.51
CA MET A 78 -2.95 -12.22 1.35
C MET A 78 -3.80 -11.95 2.60
N LEU A 79 -5.12 -11.85 2.44
CA LEU A 79 -6.04 -11.65 3.56
C LEU A 79 -6.04 -12.82 4.55
N SER A 80 -5.84 -14.05 4.10
CA SER A 80 -5.70 -15.20 5.01
C SER A 80 -4.48 -15.05 5.92
N VAL A 81 -3.33 -14.68 5.35
CA VAL A 81 -2.10 -14.42 6.11
C VAL A 81 -2.28 -13.23 7.06
N ALA A 82 -2.91 -12.15 6.57
CA ALA A 82 -3.19 -10.98 7.40
C ALA A 82 -4.08 -11.32 8.61
N ASP A 83 -5.15 -12.09 8.40
CA ASP A 83 -6.08 -12.49 9.45
C ASP A 83 -5.39 -13.35 10.53
N GLU A 84 -4.57 -14.31 10.13
CA GLU A 84 -3.76 -15.12 11.05
C GLU A 84 -2.76 -14.27 11.84
N LYS A 85 -2.04 -13.35 11.16
CA LYS A 85 -1.09 -12.43 11.77
C LYS A 85 -1.77 -11.55 12.81
N LEU A 86 -2.89 -10.91 12.47
CA LEU A 86 -3.63 -10.02 13.35
C LEU A 86 -4.22 -10.76 14.57
N LYS A 87 -4.73 -11.98 14.38
CA LYS A 87 -5.19 -12.85 15.47
C LYS A 87 -4.06 -13.23 16.44
N LYS A 88 -2.90 -13.63 15.89
CA LYS A 88 -1.70 -13.99 16.68
C LYS A 88 -1.21 -12.81 17.52
N GLU A 89 -1.31 -11.60 17.00
CA GLU A 89 -0.94 -10.36 17.69
C GLU A 89 -2.03 -9.85 18.66
N GLY A 90 -3.18 -10.52 18.75
CA GLY A 90 -4.29 -10.14 19.63
C GLY A 90 -5.03 -8.87 19.18
N ILE A 91 -4.93 -8.48 17.92
CA ILE A 91 -5.57 -7.28 17.38
C ILE A 91 -7.03 -7.58 17.05
N ARG A 92 -7.95 -6.77 17.58
CA ARG A 92 -9.37 -6.85 17.19
C ARG A 92 -9.53 -6.36 15.77
N SER A 93 -9.78 -7.27 14.85
CA SER A 93 -9.76 -6.96 13.43
C SER A 93 -10.87 -7.64 12.64
N LYS A 94 -11.03 -7.17 11.40
CA LYS A 94 -11.82 -7.76 10.35
C LYS A 94 -11.05 -7.61 9.04
N VAL A 95 -10.92 -8.70 8.29
CA VAL A 95 -10.40 -8.67 6.93
C VAL A 95 -11.57 -8.66 5.92
N VAL A 96 -11.41 -7.94 4.82
CA VAL A 96 -12.47 -7.75 3.81
C VAL A 96 -11.86 -7.80 2.42
N CYS A 97 -12.34 -8.71 1.58
CA CYS A 97 -11.93 -8.77 0.18
C CYS A 97 -12.78 -7.78 -0.64
N GLN A 98 -12.21 -6.60 -0.95
CA GLN A 98 -12.85 -5.56 -1.77
C GLN A 98 -11.83 -4.76 -2.58
N ASN A 99 -12.30 -4.21 -3.71
CA ASN A 99 -11.53 -3.23 -4.47
C ASN A 99 -11.53 -1.87 -3.77
N ILE A 100 -10.35 -1.32 -3.50
CA ILE A 100 -10.18 -0.03 -2.82
C ILE A 100 -10.78 1.15 -3.60
N CYS A 101 -10.96 1.03 -4.91
CA CYS A 101 -11.60 2.04 -5.74
C CYS A 101 -13.12 2.11 -5.54
N ASN A 102 -13.75 1.06 -4.98
CA ASN A 102 -15.20 0.93 -4.82
C ASN A 102 -15.55 0.38 -3.43
N LEU A 103 -15.06 1.02 -2.36
CA LEU A 103 -15.29 0.56 -0.99
C LEU A 103 -16.75 0.71 -0.57
N SER A 104 -17.24 -0.31 0.16
CA SER A 104 -18.57 -0.31 0.76
C SER A 104 -18.52 -0.97 2.14
N LEU A 105 -18.01 -0.23 3.14
CA LEU A 105 -17.79 -0.75 4.49
C LEU A 105 -18.84 -0.30 5.51
N ASN A 106 -19.76 0.59 5.13
CA ASN A 106 -20.80 1.18 6.00
C ASN A 106 -20.24 1.71 7.34
N LYS A 107 -18.99 2.21 7.31
CA LYS A 107 -18.26 2.66 8.50
C LYS A 107 -17.31 3.78 8.14
N LYS A 108 -17.04 4.69 9.08
CA LYS A 108 -16.00 5.71 8.96
C LYS A 108 -14.86 5.43 9.93
N PHE A 109 -13.66 5.86 9.56
CA PHE A 109 -12.42 5.54 10.24
C PHE A 109 -11.68 6.81 10.69
N ASP A 110 -10.94 6.69 11.78
CA ASP A 110 -10.13 7.76 12.34
C ASP A 110 -8.78 7.86 11.61
N LEU A 111 -8.22 6.71 11.25
CA LEU A 111 -7.04 6.57 10.40
C LEU A 111 -7.38 5.66 9.22
N ILE A 112 -6.95 6.06 8.02
CA ILE A 112 -6.88 5.20 6.84
C ILE A 112 -5.44 5.19 6.37
N THR A 113 -4.91 4.02 6.00
CA THR A 113 -3.61 3.87 5.34
C THR A 113 -3.73 3.15 4.01
N CYS A 114 -2.82 3.45 3.08
CA CYS A 114 -2.60 2.70 1.85
C CYS A 114 -1.09 2.79 1.56
N GLY A 115 -0.34 1.83 2.04
CA GLY A 115 1.13 1.86 1.99
C GLY A 115 1.71 1.05 0.85
N LEU A 116 3.05 1.13 0.72
CA LEU A 116 3.83 0.38 -0.26
C LEU A 116 3.33 0.59 -1.69
N ASP A 117 3.38 1.86 -2.14
CA ASP A 117 3.06 2.23 -3.53
C ASP A 117 1.75 1.64 -4.10
N SER A 118 0.89 1.07 -3.26
CA SER A 118 -0.37 0.45 -3.72
C SER A 118 -1.26 1.40 -4.54
N THR A 119 -1.10 2.71 -4.36
CA THR A 119 -1.77 3.73 -5.17
C THR A 119 -1.29 3.73 -6.62
N ASN A 120 -0.02 3.39 -6.90
CA ASN A 120 0.54 3.32 -8.26
C ASN A 120 -0.04 2.16 -9.07
N TYR A 121 -0.56 1.11 -8.42
CA TYR A 121 -1.26 -0.01 -9.09
C TYR A 121 -2.64 0.38 -9.65
N ILE A 122 -3.16 1.54 -9.30
CA ILE A 122 -4.40 2.06 -9.89
C ILE A 122 -4.06 2.74 -11.21
N ILE A 123 -4.08 2.00 -12.31
CA ILE A 123 -3.60 2.44 -13.63
C ILE A 123 -4.56 3.45 -14.28
N GLU A 124 -5.89 3.24 -14.13
CA GLU A 124 -6.90 4.04 -14.77
C GLU A 124 -7.26 5.29 -13.96
N GLU A 125 -7.24 6.45 -14.59
CA GLU A 125 -7.49 7.75 -13.94
C GLU A 125 -8.86 7.83 -13.26
N GLU A 126 -9.90 7.26 -13.87
CA GLU A 126 -11.24 7.25 -13.28
C GLU A 126 -11.30 6.37 -12.03
N ASN A 127 -10.51 5.27 -11.99
CA ASN A 127 -10.37 4.45 -10.81
C ASN A 127 -9.63 5.20 -9.69
N LEU A 128 -8.60 5.98 -10.03
CA LEU A 128 -7.88 6.82 -9.06
C LEU A 128 -8.80 7.87 -8.43
N LYS A 129 -9.62 8.55 -9.22
CA LYS A 129 -10.63 9.50 -8.71
C LYS A 129 -11.68 8.79 -7.85
N SER A 130 -12.10 7.58 -8.25
CA SER A 130 -13.04 6.76 -7.47
C SER A 130 -12.44 6.32 -6.14
N TYR A 131 -11.15 5.94 -6.13
CA TYR A 131 -10.39 5.61 -4.93
C TYR A 131 -10.38 6.77 -3.92
N PHE A 132 -9.99 7.98 -4.33
CA PHE A 132 -9.99 9.13 -3.42
C PHE A 132 -11.40 9.50 -2.94
N ARG A 133 -12.45 9.38 -3.79
CA ARG A 133 -13.84 9.55 -3.34
C ARG A 133 -14.24 8.50 -2.32
N SER A 134 -13.86 7.22 -2.54
CA SER A 134 -14.11 6.13 -1.59
C SER A 134 -13.42 6.39 -0.25
N VAL A 135 -12.17 6.81 -0.26
CA VAL A 135 -11.43 7.19 0.96
C VAL A 135 -12.15 8.33 1.68
N SER A 136 -12.50 9.41 0.97
CA SER A 136 -13.19 10.56 1.56
C SER A 136 -14.52 10.18 2.23
N GLN A 137 -15.29 9.28 1.62
CA GLN A 137 -16.56 8.80 2.19
C GLN A 137 -16.36 8.01 3.49
N HIS A 138 -15.27 7.25 3.59
CA HIS A 138 -14.95 6.41 4.74
C HIS A 138 -14.09 7.13 5.80
N LEU A 139 -13.54 8.30 5.52
CA LEU A 139 -12.77 9.09 6.47
C LEU A 139 -13.71 9.89 7.38
N ARG A 140 -13.46 9.93 8.70
CA ARG A 140 -14.14 10.84 9.64
C ARG A 140 -13.70 12.27 9.39
N GLU A 141 -14.53 13.25 9.84
CA GLU A 141 -14.23 14.68 9.67
C GLU A 141 -12.87 15.07 10.28
N ASN A 142 -12.57 14.53 11.46
CA ASN A 142 -11.28 14.75 12.13
C ASN A 142 -10.25 13.66 11.83
N GLY A 143 -10.53 12.74 10.91
CA GLY A 143 -9.65 11.65 10.55
C GLY A 143 -8.45 12.09 9.72
N VAL A 144 -7.50 11.16 9.57
CA VAL A 144 -6.34 11.32 8.70
C VAL A 144 -6.21 10.12 7.77
N PHE A 145 -5.86 10.39 6.52
CA PHE A 145 -5.50 9.38 5.55
C PHE A 145 -4.02 9.54 5.20
N VAL A 146 -3.26 8.44 5.24
CA VAL A 146 -1.85 8.40 4.89
C VAL A 146 -1.63 7.35 3.80
N PHE A 147 -1.06 7.77 2.68
CA PHE A 147 -0.66 6.86 1.61
C PHE A 147 0.70 7.25 1.05
N ASP A 148 1.37 6.33 0.38
CA ASP A 148 2.61 6.63 -0.31
C ASP A 148 2.56 6.21 -1.77
N ILE A 149 3.47 6.78 -2.53
CA ILE A 149 3.70 6.47 -3.94
C ILE A 149 5.19 6.29 -4.24
N ASN A 150 5.48 5.46 -5.20
CA ASN A 150 6.69 5.59 -6.02
C ASN A 150 6.55 6.85 -6.88
N THR A 151 7.54 7.72 -6.86
CA THR A 151 7.51 8.98 -7.62
C THR A 151 7.69 8.74 -9.12
N GLU A 152 7.43 9.77 -9.92
CA GLU A 152 7.75 9.73 -11.36
C GLU A 152 9.23 9.43 -11.59
N TYR A 153 10.13 9.99 -10.76
CA TYR A 153 11.56 9.72 -10.83
C TYR A 153 11.85 8.23 -10.62
N LYS A 154 11.30 7.62 -9.56
CA LYS A 154 11.53 6.19 -9.32
C LYS A 154 11.01 5.33 -10.44
N ILE A 155 9.78 5.58 -10.90
CA ILE A 155 9.16 4.73 -11.93
C ILE A 155 9.87 4.90 -13.27
N LYS A 156 10.24 6.13 -13.68
CA LYS A 156 10.79 6.39 -15.01
C LYS A 156 12.30 6.20 -15.09
N GLU A 157 13.05 6.64 -14.05
CA GLU A 157 14.51 6.69 -14.09
C GLU A 157 15.16 5.48 -13.38
N ILE A 158 14.55 4.99 -12.29
CA ILE A 158 15.13 3.89 -11.51
C ILE A 158 14.58 2.55 -12.00
N LEU A 159 13.25 2.40 -12.06
CA LEU A 159 12.61 1.18 -12.57
C LEU A 159 12.71 1.12 -14.10
N GLY A 160 12.14 2.08 -14.81
CA GLY A 160 12.28 2.31 -16.24
C GLY A 160 12.26 1.02 -17.08
N ASP A 161 13.17 0.92 -18.06
CA ASP A 161 13.46 -0.29 -18.83
C ASP A 161 14.67 -1.06 -18.26
N ASN A 162 14.83 -1.06 -16.94
CA ASN A 162 15.95 -1.71 -16.25
C ASN A 162 15.64 -3.14 -15.87
N SER A 163 16.70 -3.93 -15.65
CA SER A 163 16.62 -5.28 -15.11
C SER A 163 17.38 -5.35 -13.78
N PHE A 164 16.79 -6.05 -12.82
CA PHE A 164 17.38 -6.31 -11.51
C PHE A 164 17.47 -7.81 -11.27
N ASN A 165 18.39 -8.21 -10.42
CA ASN A 165 18.50 -9.60 -9.99
C ASN A 165 18.95 -9.68 -8.54
N TYR A 166 18.51 -10.72 -7.87
CA TYR A 166 18.92 -11.08 -6.51
C TYR A 166 19.34 -12.55 -6.52
N ASN A 167 20.44 -12.87 -5.88
CA ASN A 167 21.00 -14.23 -5.94
C ASN A 167 21.59 -14.61 -4.57
N GLU A 168 20.75 -15.21 -3.75
CA GLU A 168 21.14 -15.82 -2.48
C GLU A 168 20.79 -17.30 -2.46
N ASP A 169 21.36 -18.08 -1.52
CA ASP A 169 21.24 -19.53 -1.49
C ASP A 169 19.79 -20.05 -1.43
N ASP A 170 18.88 -19.32 -0.81
CA ASP A 170 17.51 -19.77 -0.59
C ASP A 170 16.50 -19.12 -1.57
N VAL A 171 16.84 -17.96 -2.15
CA VAL A 171 15.99 -17.25 -3.10
C VAL A 171 16.83 -16.61 -4.20
N VAL A 172 16.43 -16.85 -5.44
CA VAL A 172 16.93 -16.11 -6.61
C VAL A 172 15.74 -15.46 -7.30
N TYR A 173 15.86 -14.19 -7.66
CA TYR A 173 14.88 -13.59 -8.58
C TYR A 173 15.55 -12.82 -9.72
N ILE A 174 14.83 -12.77 -10.83
CA ILE A 174 15.10 -11.95 -12.00
C ILE A 174 13.90 -11.01 -12.14
N TRP A 175 14.16 -9.74 -12.29
CA TRP A 175 13.14 -8.70 -12.39
C TRP A 175 13.44 -7.84 -13.63
N ASP A 176 12.62 -7.99 -14.65
CA ASP A 176 12.73 -7.26 -15.92
C ASP A 176 11.58 -6.25 -16.06
N ASN A 177 11.90 -5.03 -16.43
CA ASN A 177 10.93 -3.95 -16.56
C ASN A 177 10.78 -3.51 -18.01
N VAL A 178 9.56 -3.09 -18.35
CA VAL A 178 9.24 -2.41 -19.61
C VAL A 178 8.46 -1.14 -19.30
N LEU A 179 9.01 0.02 -19.66
CA LEU A 179 8.37 1.31 -19.49
C LEU A 179 7.63 1.73 -20.78
N GLN A 180 6.34 2.02 -20.68
CA GLN A 180 5.54 2.55 -21.76
C GLN A 180 4.82 3.84 -21.33
N GLY A 181 5.37 4.99 -21.71
CA GLY A 181 4.86 6.29 -21.25
C GLY A 181 5.01 6.48 -19.74
N ASP A 182 3.88 6.52 -19.05
CA ASP A 182 3.85 6.65 -17.57
C ASP A 182 3.62 5.31 -16.87
N VAL A 183 3.59 4.20 -17.59
CA VAL A 183 3.29 2.87 -17.03
C VAL A 183 4.51 1.97 -17.15
N VAL A 184 4.94 1.40 -16.04
CA VAL A 184 5.96 0.35 -15.99
C VAL A 184 5.30 -0.99 -15.74
N THR A 185 5.65 -1.98 -16.56
CA THR A 185 5.33 -3.38 -16.35
C THR A 185 6.59 -4.06 -15.82
N MET A 186 6.46 -4.77 -14.72
CA MET A 186 7.55 -5.42 -14.00
C MET A 186 7.27 -6.92 -13.98
N ASP A 187 8.07 -7.70 -14.70
CA ASP A 187 7.99 -9.15 -14.73
C ASP A 187 9.05 -9.73 -13.81
N LEU A 188 8.62 -10.41 -12.75
CA LEU A 188 9.48 -11.02 -11.74
C LEU A 188 9.41 -12.54 -11.85
N THR A 189 10.55 -13.18 -12.02
CA THR A 189 10.67 -14.63 -11.94
C THR A 189 11.45 -14.99 -10.68
N PHE A 190 10.82 -15.74 -9.79
CA PHE A 190 11.42 -16.23 -8.55
C PHE A 190 11.76 -17.70 -8.63
N PHE A 191 12.86 -18.06 -7.99
CA PHE A 191 13.27 -19.44 -7.72
C PHE A 191 13.51 -19.55 -6.22
N VAL A 192 12.66 -20.30 -5.53
CA VAL A 192 12.69 -20.45 -4.08
C VAL A 192 13.07 -21.88 -3.72
N LYS A 193 14.08 -22.03 -2.87
CA LYS A 193 14.59 -23.32 -2.46
C LYS A 193 13.62 -24.06 -1.55
N LYS A 194 13.27 -25.27 -1.95
CA LYS A 194 12.50 -26.22 -1.13
C LYS A 194 13.26 -27.52 -1.03
N GLY A 195 14.03 -27.67 0.04
CA GLY A 195 14.90 -28.82 0.26
C GLY A 195 16.05 -28.90 -0.75
N GLN A 196 16.00 -29.81 -1.71
CA GLN A 196 17.05 -30.03 -2.73
C GLN A 196 16.68 -29.48 -4.12
N VAL A 197 15.54 -28.82 -4.25
CA VAL A 197 15.03 -28.27 -5.52
C VAL A 197 14.65 -26.80 -5.34
N TYR A 198 14.52 -26.10 -6.47
CA TYR A 198 13.94 -24.76 -6.49
C TYR A 198 12.56 -24.83 -7.13
N GLU A 199 11.59 -24.19 -6.50
CA GLU A 199 10.30 -23.92 -7.12
C GLU A 199 10.35 -22.58 -7.83
N ARG A 200 9.85 -22.57 -9.07
CA ARG A 200 9.72 -21.34 -9.85
C ARG A 200 8.28 -20.84 -9.78
N PHE A 201 8.13 -19.53 -9.61
CA PHE A 201 6.87 -18.82 -9.87
C PHE A 201 7.16 -17.46 -10.51
N ASP A 202 6.18 -16.94 -11.20
CA ASP A 202 6.29 -15.70 -11.96
C ASP A 202 5.19 -14.74 -11.47
N GLU A 203 5.54 -13.46 -11.31
CA GLU A 203 4.63 -12.38 -10.94
C GLU A 203 4.78 -11.25 -11.96
N THR A 204 3.66 -10.64 -12.33
CA THR A 204 3.67 -9.42 -13.15
C THR A 204 2.99 -8.31 -12.37
N HIS A 205 3.71 -7.22 -12.17
CA HIS A 205 3.23 -6.02 -11.53
C HIS A 205 3.15 -4.88 -12.54
N VAL A 206 2.15 -4.03 -12.42
CA VAL A 206 1.99 -2.89 -13.31
C VAL A 206 1.72 -1.66 -12.46
N GLU A 207 2.59 -0.65 -12.58
CA GLU A 207 2.47 0.60 -11.86
C GLU A 207 2.42 1.79 -12.82
N ARG A 208 1.69 2.83 -12.42
CA ARG A 208 1.65 4.10 -13.12
C ARG A 208 2.32 5.20 -12.32
N ALA A 209 3.16 5.96 -13.00
CA ALA A 209 3.74 7.20 -12.49
C ALA A 209 2.66 8.30 -12.49
N TYR A 210 2.46 8.91 -11.33
CA TYR A 210 1.56 10.05 -11.16
C TYR A 210 2.36 11.28 -10.75
N SER A 211 2.11 12.42 -11.40
CA SER A 211 2.64 13.67 -10.90
C SER A 211 1.97 14.08 -9.59
N GLU A 212 2.73 14.71 -8.69
CA GLU A 212 2.19 15.20 -7.42
C GLU A 212 1.01 16.15 -7.64
N SER A 213 1.11 17.05 -8.62
CA SER A 213 0.06 18.01 -8.95
C SER A 213 -1.25 17.35 -9.39
N TYR A 214 -1.16 16.24 -10.13
CA TYR A 214 -2.33 15.47 -10.54
C TYR A 214 -3.01 14.78 -9.35
N LEU A 215 -2.20 14.16 -8.47
CA LEU A 215 -2.71 13.55 -7.24
C LEU A 215 -3.38 14.59 -6.33
N GLU A 216 -2.76 15.75 -6.14
CA GLU A 216 -3.32 16.85 -5.35
C GLU A 216 -4.66 17.35 -5.94
N SER A 217 -4.79 17.39 -7.26
CA SER A 217 -6.05 17.71 -7.93
C SER A 217 -7.15 16.69 -7.63
N CYS A 218 -6.85 15.39 -7.74
CA CYS A 218 -7.78 14.31 -7.44
C CYS A 218 -8.21 14.30 -5.96
N ILE A 219 -7.26 14.54 -5.06
CA ILE A 219 -7.50 14.64 -3.61
C ILE A 219 -8.47 15.81 -3.32
N LYS A 220 -8.22 16.98 -3.93
CA LYS A 220 -9.07 18.16 -3.80
C LYS A 220 -10.47 17.93 -4.36
N GLU A 221 -10.59 17.30 -5.53
CA GLU A 221 -11.89 16.93 -6.12
C GLU A 221 -12.70 16.00 -5.22
N ALA A 222 -12.03 15.15 -4.43
CA ALA A 222 -12.67 14.29 -3.43
C ALA A 222 -13.06 15.00 -2.12
N GLY A 223 -12.86 16.34 -2.01
CA GLY A 223 -13.16 17.12 -0.81
C GLY A 223 -12.15 16.91 0.32
N MET A 224 -10.90 16.65 -0.05
CA MET A 224 -9.78 16.47 0.88
C MET A 224 -8.64 17.46 0.55
N LYS A 225 -7.71 17.61 1.46
CA LYS A 225 -6.51 18.44 1.29
C LYS A 225 -5.26 17.73 1.75
N VAL A 226 -4.14 18.04 1.10
CA VAL A 226 -2.82 17.62 1.55
C VAL A 226 -2.42 18.49 2.74
N GLU A 227 -2.23 17.85 3.89
CA GLU A 227 -1.73 18.51 5.11
C GLU A 227 -0.22 18.57 5.13
N ARG A 228 0.42 17.47 4.67
CA ARG A 228 1.88 17.32 4.68
C ARG A 228 2.31 16.27 3.67
N LYS A 229 3.54 16.42 3.16
CA LYS A 229 4.27 15.39 2.41
C LYS A 229 5.57 15.04 3.12
N LEU A 230 5.99 13.79 3.06
CA LEU A 230 7.19 13.26 3.71
C LEU A 230 8.02 12.49 2.69
N ASN A 231 9.33 12.67 2.73
CA ASN A 231 10.25 11.86 1.93
C ASN A 231 10.41 10.50 2.61
N CYS A 232 9.82 9.45 2.02
CA CYS A 232 9.87 8.09 2.55
C CYS A 232 9.51 8.00 4.05
N TYR A 233 8.39 8.63 4.46
CA TYR A 233 7.93 8.74 5.87
C TYR A 233 8.85 9.49 6.82
N GLU A 234 9.85 10.20 6.32
CA GLU A 234 10.76 11.01 7.11
C GLU A 234 10.58 12.51 6.78
N ASP A 235 10.88 13.37 7.76
CA ASP A 235 10.85 14.83 7.60
C ASP A 235 12.13 15.31 6.92
N LYS A 236 12.35 14.84 5.70
CA LYS A 236 13.49 15.20 4.85
C LYS A 236 13.01 16.05 3.68
N ILE A 237 13.95 16.74 3.04
CA ILE A 237 13.67 17.50 1.82
C ILE A 237 13.18 16.55 0.73
N ILE A 238 12.08 16.95 0.07
CA ILE A 238 11.60 16.31 -1.15
C ILE A 238 12.20 17.08 -2.32
N ASP A 239 12.88 16.38 -3.20
CA ASP A 239 13.53 16.93 -4.39
C ASP A 239 13.22 16.08 -5.63
N ASP A 240 13.80 16.42 -6.76
CA ASP A 240 13.60 15.76 -8.05
C ASP A 240 14.14 14.32 -8.13
N LYS A 241 14.89 13.87 -7.12
CA LYS A 241 15.41 12.50 -6.99
C LYS A 241 14.78 11.71 -5.85
N THR A 242 13.79 12.28 -5.20
CA THR A 242 13.04 11.56 -4.17
C THR A 242 12.31 10.38 -4.80
N GLU A 243 12.56 9.17 -4.28
CA GLU A 243 12.00 7.94 -4.83
C GLU A 243 10.59 7.63 -4.32
N ARG A 244 10.29 8.01 -3.09
CA ARG A 244 9.00 7.72 -2.43
C ARG A 244 8.50 8.93 -1.66
N ILE A 245 7.23 9.27 -1.86
CA ILE A 245 6.58 10.35 -1.10
C ILE A 245 5.38 9.77 -0.36
N ALA A 246 5.33 10.01 0.95
CA ALA A 246 4.14 9.74 1.76
C ALA A 246 3.32 11.03 1.91
N PHE A 247 2.02 10.93 1.64
CA PHE A 247 1.05 12.00 1.72
C PHE A 247 0.22 11.86 3.00
N VAL A 248 0.08 12.94 3.74
CA VAL A 248 -0.81 13.06 4.90
C VAL A 248 -1.99 13.92 4.49
N ILE A 249 -3.17 13.35 4.50
CA ILE A 249 -4.39 13.92 3.93
C ILE A 249 -5.45 14.08 5.02
N ARG A 250 -6.18 15.18 4.98
CA ARG A 250 -7.34 15.42 5.82
C ARG A 250 -8.54 15.85 4.98
N LYS A 251 -9.72 15.77 5.53
CA LYS A 251 -10.88 16.41 4.90
C LYS A 251 -10.68 17.91 4.82
N ASP A 252 -11.11 18.50 3.73
CA ASP A 252 -11.16 19.94 3.61
C ASP A 252 -12.30 20.46 4.51
N GLU A 253 -12.00 21.43 5.36
CA GLU A 253 -13.02 22.04 6.21
C GLU A 253 -14.06 22.71 5.30
N LYS A 254 -15.30 22.24 5.33
CA LYS A 254 -16.39 22.98 4.69
C LYS A 254 -16.39 24.36 5.32
N LYS A 255 -16.07 25.39 4.54
CA LYS A 255 -16.41 26.75 4.96
C LYS A 255 -17.91 26.75 5.16
N ASP A 256 -18.35 26.90 6.43
CA ASP A 256 -19.72 27.22 6.73
C ASP A 256 -20.03 28.58 6.05
N ASP A 257 -20.58 28.53 4.85
CA ASP A 257 -21.22 29.67 4.23
C ASP A 257 -22.44 29.99 5.11
N ARG A 258 -22.23 30.82 6.16
CA ARG A 258 -23.27 31.48 6.94
C ARG A 258 -23.58 32.83 6.34
#